data_75ccbce8717bd2da6c43ff3e76bd3f36
#
_entry.id   75ccbce8717bd2da6c43ff3e76bd3f36
#
_cell.length_a   1.000
_cell.length_b   1.000
_cell.length_c   1.000
_cell.angle_alpha   90.00
_cell.angle_beta   90.00
_cell.angle_gamma   90.00
#
_symmetry.space_group_name_H-M   'P 1'
#
loop_
_entity.id
_entity.type
_entity.pdbx_description
1 polymer ?
#
loop_
_entity_poly.entity_id
_entity_poly.type
_entity_poly.pdbx_seq_one_letter_code
_entity_poly.pdbx_strand_id
1 'polypeptide(L)'
;MRNRSTFIQDCLSNDSEIVKNGVGKNIIPPPVKEPLWKQYLEKFKDPIIIVLLVVFVFSVIVAAYEFFYMGKGASLLLEPLGVLLALLLATGVAFIFELKAGKEFEILNKVKDSRPVKVFRKENSNSRPRLFTIKKHDVVVGDIVKIESGDEIPADGVLLHSTSLRIDESNFTGELYANKTTDEDKFDKDATYPSNFVLRGSTVIEGNGVYVVRAIGMDTEEGKGVAKTQEGSDVETPLNKQLEQLGKWISVASFIIAALIIAGRMLLFFINEGHPNSIIEVAEF
;
A
#
# COMPACT_ATOMS: atom_id res chain seq x y z
N MET A 1 -25.76 -13.53 40.28
CA MET A 1 -24.87 -12.44 39.84
C MET A 1 -23.44 -12.82 40.22
N ARG A 2 -22.64 -13.31 39.27
CA ARG A 2 -21.23 -13.63 39.50
C ARG A 2 -20.48 -12.30 39.64
N ASN A 3 -19.74 -12.13 40.74
CA ASN A 3 -19.09 -10.87 41.08
C ASN A 3 -18.07 -10.50 39.95
N ARG A 4 -18.16 -9.30 39.36
CA ARG A 4 -17.27 -8.80 38.25
C ARG A 4 -15.79 -8.98 38.56
N SER A 5 -15.40 -8.83 39.82
CA SER A 5 -14.03 -9.05 40.27
C SER A 5 -13.57 -10.50 40.13
N THR A 6 -14.48 -11.46 40.32
CA THR A 6 -14.20 -12.91 40.16
C THR A 6 -14.04 -13.29 38.70
N PHE A 7 -14.81 -12.68 37.78
CA PHE A 7 -14.69 -12.94 36.35
C PHE A 7 -13.37 -12.40 35.77
N ILE A 8 -12.99 -11.18 36.17
CA ILE A 8 -11.68 -10.60 35.80
C ILE A 8 -10.54 -11.46 36.38
N GLN A 9 -10.70 -11.97 37.59
CA GLN A 9 -9.73 -12.85 38.25
C GLN A 9 -9.64 -14.23 37.59
N ASP A 10 -10.78 -14.80 37.13
CA ASP A 10 -10.82 -16.07 36.41
C ASP A 10 -10.20 -15.94 34.99
N CYS A 11 -10.50 -14.86 34.28
CA CYS A 11 -9.80 -14.54 33.01
C CYS A 11 -8.28 -14.41 33.21
N LEU A 12 -7.84 -13.71 34.26
CA LEU A 12 -6.44 -13.53 34.59
C LEU A 12 -5.77 -14.79 35.13
N SER A 13 -6.50 -15.77 35.66
CA SER A 13 -5.92 -17.03 36.17
C SER A 13 -5.62 -18.04 35.07
N ASN A 14 -6.37 -18.02 33.96
CA ASN A 14 -6.14 -18.89 32.82
C ASN A 14 -5.03 -18.39 31.85
N ASP A 15 -4.66 -17.11 31.94
CA ASP A 15 -3.81 -16.46 30.93
C ASP A 15 -2.31 -16.60 31.19
N SER A 16 -1.87 -17.08 32.35
CA SER A 16 -0.44 -17.22 32.64
C SER A 16 0.29 -18.26 31.77
N GLU A 17 -0.45 -19.26 31.25
CA GLU A 17 0.10 -20.22 30.27
C GLU A 17 0.01 -19.72 28.82
N ILE A 18 -1.04 -18.99 28.48
CA ILE A 18 -1.23 -18.40 27.13
C ILE A 18 -0.19 -17.31 26.86
N VAL A 19 0.10 -16.48 27.85
CA VAL A 19 1.13 -15.42 27.75
C VAL A 19 2.55 -15.99 27.64
N LYS A 20 2.82 -17.15 28.25
CA LYS A 20 4.12 -17.84 28.12
C LYS A 20 4.30 -18.56 26.79
N ASN A 21 3.24 -19.02 26.16
CA ASN A 21 3.28 -19.74 24.88
C ASN A 21 3.06 -18.83 23.66
N GLY A 22 3.13 -17.51 23.81
CA GLY A 22 3.13 -16.42 22.82
C GLY A 22 2.92 -16.84 21.35
N VAL A 23 1.78 -17.43 21.05
CA VAL A 23 1.46 -17.81 19.66
C VAL A 23 0.96 -16.59 18.95
N GLY A 24 1.85 -15.96 18.19
CA GLY A 24 1.54 -14.90 17.26
C GLY A 24 1.99 -13.50 17.70
N LYS A 25 2.51 -12.76 16.76
CA LYS A 25 2.75 -11.31 16.92
C LYS A 25 1.52 -10.56 16.39
N ASN A 26 1.09 -9.53 17.09
CA ASN A 26 -0.01 -8.66 16.66
C ASN A 26 0.45 -7.72 15.53
N ILE A 27 0.85 -8.32 14.39
CA ILE A 27 1.35 -7.62 13.21
C ILE A 27 0.49 -8.02 12.02
N ILE A 28 0.09 -7.03 11.23
CA ILE A 28 -0.45 -7.26 9.89
C ILE A 28 0.74 -7.19 8.93
N PRO A 29 1.14 -8.30 8.29
CA PRO A 29 2.27 -8.28 7.38
C PRO A 29 1.98 -7.35 6.19
N PRO A 30 2.97 -6.57 5.74
CA PRO A 30 2.82 -5.81 4.51
C PRO A 30 2.60 -6.75 3.33
N PRO A 31 1.96 -6.28 2.24
CA PRO A 31 1.77 -7.07 1.03
C PRO A 31 3.11 -7.64 0.55
N VAL A 32 3.06 -8.86 0.04
CA VAL A 32 4.24 -9.56 -0.48
C VAL A 32 4.84 -8.73 -1.60
N LYS A 33 6.05 -8.24 -1.39
CA LYS A 33 6.77 -7.46 -2.42
C LYS A 33 7.18 -8.37 -3.56
N GLU A 34 6.85 -7.98 -4.78
CA GLU A 34 7.34 -8.65 -5.96
C GLU A 34 8.88 -8.55 -6.05
N PRO A 35 9.56 -9.51 -6.71
CA PRO A 35 11.01 -9.46 -6.88
C PRO A 35 11.43 -8.19 -7.65
N LEU A 36 12.55 -7.60 -7.26
CA LEU A 36 13.01 -6.30 -7.77
C LEU A 36 13.09 -6.22 -9.29
N TRP A 37 13.49 -7.31 -9.96
CA TRP A 37 13.57 -7.36 -11.42
C TRP A 37 12.17 -7.24 -12.08
N LYS A 38 11.12 -7.78 -11.46
CA LYS A 38 9.75 -7.68 -11.96
C LYS A 38 9.21 -6.26 -11.77
N GLN A 39 9.45 -5.65 -10.59
CA GLN A 39 9.12 -4.25 -10.34
C GLN A 39 9.82 -3.31 -11.33
N TYR A 40 11.09 -3.58 -11.68
CA TYR A 40 11.80 -2.81 -12.69
C TYR A 40 11.20 -2.98 -14.10
N LEU A 41 10.85 -4.23 -14.49
CA LEU A 41 10.21 -4.49 -15.79
C LEU A 41 8.83 -3.85 -15.91
N GLU A 42 8.13 -3.68 -14.81
CA GLU A 42 6.83 -2.98 -14.81
C GLU A 42 6.94 -1.52 -15.25
N LYS A 43 8.08 -0.87 -15.05
CA LYS A 43 8.32 0.50 -15.54
C LYS A 43 8.25 0.61 -17.05
N PHE A 44 8.54 -0.47 -17.77
CA PHE A 44 8.43 -0.50 -19.24
C PHE A 44 6.99 -0.59 -19.75
N LYS A 45 5.99 -0.74 -18.85
CA LYS A 45 4.57 -0.64 -19.20
C LYS A 45 4.07 0.82 -19.24
N ASP A 46 4.86 1.77 -18.72
CA ASP A 46 4.50 3.19 -18.76
C ASP A 46 4.36 3.67 -20.21
N PRO A 47 3.25 4.34 -20.58
CA PRO A 47 3.02 4.82 -21.94
C PRO A 47 4.14 5.70 -22.49
N ILE A 48 4.74 6.54 -21.64
CA ILE A 48 5.85 7.44 -22.04
C ILE A 48 7.11 6.62 -22.36
N ILE A 49 7.39 5.60 -21.55
CA ILE A 49 8.54 4.72 -21.73
C ILE A 49 8.35 3.85 -22.98
N ILE A 50 7.13 3.40 -23.26
CA ILE A 50 6.81 2.66 -24.50
C ILE A 50 7.12 3.53 -25.73
N VAL A 51 6.74 4.82 -25.73
CA VAL A 51 7.06 5.73 -26.84
C VAL A 51 8.57 5.86 -27.01
N LEU A 52 9.32 6.07 -25.92
CA LEU A 52 10.79 6.14 -25.98
C LEU A 52 11.41 4.84 -26.49
N LEU A 53 10.85 3.69 -26.14
CA LEU A 53 11.31 2.39 -26.61
C LEU A 53 11.06 2.21 -28.11
N VAL A 54 9.92 2.67 -28.63
CA VAL A 54 9.62 2.67 -30.05
C VAL A 54 10.61 3.57 -30.81
N VAL A 55 10.88 4.78 -30.30
CA VAL A 55 11.89 5.70 -30.87
C VAL A 55 13.27 5.06 -30.85
N PHE A 56 13.66 4.41 -29.76
CA PHE A 56 14.93 3.70 -29.65
C PHE A 56 15.08 2.61 -30.73
N VAL A 57 14.06 1.75 -30.86
CA VAL A 57 14.07 0.67 -31.88
C VAL A 57 14.18 1.25 -33.29
N PHE A 58 13.42 2.31 -33.57
CA PHE A 58 13.47 2.99 -34.87
C PHE A 58 14.84 3.59 -35.14
N SER A 59 15.44 4.29 -34.17
CA SER A 59 16.79 4.86 -34.28
C SER A 59 17.83 3.78 -34.52
N VAL A 60 17.75 2.62 -33.86
CA VAL A 60 18.64 1.48 -34.11
C VAL A 60 18.49 0.95 -35.52
N ILE A 61 17.26 0.83 -36.04
CA ILE A 61 17.03 0.34 -37.43
C ILE A 61 17.65 1.31 -38.45
N VAL A 62 17.45 2.62 -38.29
CA VAL A 62 18.00 3.64 -39.17
C VAL A 62 19.54 3.62 -39.13
N ALA A 63 20.13 3.62 -37.93
CA ALA A 63 21.57 3.57 -37.75
C ALA A 63 22.18 2.28 -38.37
N ALA A 64 21.52 1.13 -38.22
CA ALA A 64 21.97 -0.12 -38.83
C ALA A 64 21.92 -0.04 -40.38
N TYR A 65 20.81 0.48 -40.91
CA TYR A 65 20.69 0.67 -42.37
C TYR A 65 21.79 1.56 -42.94
N GLU A 66 22.06 2.72 -42.34
CA GLU A 66 23.09 3.65 -42.76
C GLU A 66 24.51 3.06 -42.64
N PHE A 67 24.75 2.29 -41.57
CA PHE A 67 26.05 1.64 -41.39
C PHE A 67 26.31 0.56 -42.46
N PHE A 68 25.32 -0.31 -42.76
CA PHE A 68 25.52 -1.42 -43.67
C PHE A 68 25.39 -1.05 -45.13
N TYR A 69 24.52 -0.09 -45.50
CA TYR A 69 24.28 0.27 -46.89
C TYR A 69 24.99 1.54 -47.34
N MET A 70 25.24 2.50 -46.44
CA MET A 70 25.88 3.77 -46.82
C MET A 70 27.37 3.86 -46.46
N GLY A 71 27.88 2.90 -45.66
CA GLY A 71 29.28 2.91 -45.27
C GLY A 71 29.68 4.12 -44.41
N LYS A 72 28.68 4.78 -43.80
CA LYS A 72 28.91 5.88 -42.88
C LYS A 72 29.59 5.34 -41.59
N GLY A 73 30.45 6.15 -40.97
CA GLY A 73 31.26 5.73 -39.82
C GLY A 73 30.47 5.45 -38.55
N ALA A 74 31.14 4.89 -37.52
CA ALA A 74 30.55 4.49 -36.22
C ALA A 74 29.91 5.65 -35.40
N SER A 75 30.07 6.90 -35.82
CA SER A 75 29.42 8.08 -35.21
C SER A 75 27.89 8.01 -35.21
N LEU A 76 27.28 7.25 -36.14
CA LEU A 76 25.86 7.05 -36.23
C LEU A 76 25.26 6.25 -35.05
N LEU A 77 26.12 5.49 -34.36
CA LEU A 77 25.68 4.74 -33.16
C LEU A 77 25.52 5.65 -31.94
N LEU A 78 25.96 6.90 -31.98
CA LEU A 78 25.85 7.85 -30.87
C LEU A 78 24.40 8.23 -30.59
N GLU A 79 23.55 8.34 -31.62
CA GLU A 79 22.15 8.69 -31.48
C GLU A 79 21.35 7.59 -30.77
N PRO A 80 21.30 6.31 -31.23
CA PRO A 80 20.68 5.23 -30.50
C PRO A 80 21.26 5.06 -29.09
N LEU A 81 22.55 5.25 -28.90
CA LEU A 81 23.19 5.16 -27.58
C LEU A 81 22.67 6.27 -26.65
N GLY A 82 22.48 7.48 -27.16
CA GLY A 82 21.90 8.59 -26.40
C GLY A 82 20.47 8.30 -25.95
N VAL A 83 19.63 7.77 -26.84
CA VAL A 83 18.25 7.38 -26.53
C VAL A 83 18.22 6.23 -25.51
N LEU A 84 19.09 5.22 -25.65
CA LEU A 84 19.23 4.13 -24.68
C LEU A 84 19.64 4.65 -23.31
N LEU A 85 20.60 5.56 -23.25
CA LEU A 85 21.05 6.16 -21.99
C LEU A 85 19.92 6.96 -21.34
N ALA A 86 19.16 7.75 -22.10
CA ALA A 86 18.01 8.48 -21.60
C ALA A 86 16.93 7.55 -21.02
N LEU A 87 16.64 6.45 -21.73
CA LEU A 87 15.69 5.43 -21.29
C LEU A 87 16.13 4.76 -19.99
N LEU A 88 17.39 4.35 -19.89
CA LEU A 88 17.95 3.74 -18.68
C LEU A 88 17.99 4.73 -17.50
N LEU A 89 18.29 6.00 -17.74
CA LEU A 89 18.25 7.03 -16.69
C LEU A 89 16.81 7.27 -16.22
N ALA A 90 15.85 7.42 -17.13
CA ALA A 90 14.46 7.67 -16.78
C ALA A 90 13.88 6.51 -15.96
N THR A 91 14.03 5.26 -16.43
CA THR A 91 13.54 4.08 -15.73
C THR A 91 14.29 3.82 -14.41
N GLY A 92 15.62 4.02 -14.42
CA GLY A 92 16.47 3.82 -13.24
C GLY A 92 16.15 4.81 -12.12
N VAL A 93 15.99 6.08 -12.44
CA VAL A 93 15.63 7.12 -11.46
C VAL A 93 14.23 6.86 -10.90
N ALA A 94 13.25 6.57 -11.75
CA ALA A 94 11.89 6.22 -11.30
C ALA A 94 11.91 5.02 -10.35
N PHE A 95 12.65 3.97 -10.68
CA PHE A 95 12.78 2.78 -9.84
C PHE A 95 13.44 3.06 -8.49
N ILE A 96 14.51 3.88 -8.46
CA ILE A 96 15.18 4.26 -7.21
C ILE A 96 14.25 5.04 -6.29
N PHE A 97 13.46 5.98 -6.84
CA PHE A 97 12.49 6.73 -6.05
C PHE A 97 11.41 5.84 -5.46
N GLU A 98 10.90 4.88 -6.23
CA GLU A 98 9.91 3.93 -5.74
C GLU A 98 10.46 3.04 -4.62
N LEU A 99 11.69 2.53 -4.76
CA LEU A 99 12.34 1.77 -3.70
C LEU A 99 12.52 2.58 -2.42
N LYS A 100 12.88 3.87 -2.54
CA LYS A 100 12.98 4.77 -1.39
C LYS A 100 11.61 5.00 -0.75
N ALA A 101 10.59 5.33 -1.53
CA ALA A 101 9.23 5.53 -1.03
C ALA A 101 8.69 4.28 -0.31
N GLY A 102 8.93 3.09 -0.87
CA GLY A 102 8.54 1.83 -0.23
C GLY A 102 9.24 1.57 1.11
N LYS A 103 10.51 1.97 1.26
CA LYS A 103 11.24 1.88 2.54
C LYS A 103 10.71 2.86 3.58
N GLU A 104 10.45 4.10 3.21
CA GLU A 104 9.88 5.11 4.12
C GLU A 104 8.50 4.66 4.62
N PHE A 105 7.66 4.11 3.76
CA PHE A 105 6.36 3.56 4.15
C PHE A 105 6.49 2.39 5.15
N GLU A 106 7.47 1.51 4.95
CA GLU A 106 7.76 0.41 5.89
C GLU A 106 8.19 0.92 7.27
N ILE A 107 9.02 1.99 7.31
CA ILE A 107 9.45 2.62 8.56
C ILE A 107 8.23 3.21 9.29
N LEU A 108 7.35 3.93 8.60
CA LEU A 108 6.13 4.50 9.18
C LEU A 108 5.22 3.42 9.77
N ASN A 109 5.03 2.29 9.09
CA ASN A 109 4.25 1.18 9.62
C ASN A 109 4.88 0.57 10.88
N LYS A 110 6.22 0.39 10.91
CA LYS A 110 6.92 -0.10 12.11
C LYS A 110 6.76 0.84 13.30
N VAL A 111 6.77 2.15 13.08
CA VAL A 111 6.53 3.15 14.14
C VAL A 111 5.10 3.03 14.64
N LYS A 112 4.10 2.87 13.76
CA LYS A 112 2.69 2.67 14.14
C LYS A 112 2.52 1.41 15.00
N ASP A 113 3.16 0.30 14.63
CA ASP A 113 3.09 -0.97 15.38
C ASP A 113 3.88 -0.96 16.70
N SER A 114 4.73 0.05 16.92
CA SER A 114 5.52 0.21 18.15
C SER A 114 4.87 1.13 19.19
N ARG A 115 3.63 1.60 18.96
CA ARG A 115 2.91 2.44 19.92
C ARG A 115 2.74 1.73 21.27
N PRO A 116 2.86 2.47 22.39
CA PRO A 116 2.69 1.91 23.72
C PRO A 116 1.23 1.55 23.98
N VAL A 117 1.00 0.39 24.59
CA VAL A 117 -0.32 -0.12 24.98
C VAL A 117 -0.28 -0.50 26.45
N LYS A 118 -1.31 -0.11 27.21
CA LYS A 118 -1.45 -0.40 28.62
C LYS A 118 -2.19 -1.74 28.80
N VAL A 119 -1.53 -2.73 29.38
CA VAL A 119 -2.09 -4.07 29.63
C VAL A 119 -1.98 -4.47 31.08
N PHE A 120 -2.98 -5.20 31.57
CA PHE A 120 -2.91 -5.84 32.88
C PHE A 120 -2.37 -7.26 32.70
N ARG A 121 -1.21 -7.53 33.27
CA ARG A 121 -0.58 -8.87 33.31
C ARG A 121 -0.21 -9.25 34.73
N LYS A 122 -0.15 -10.56 35.00
CA LYS A 122 0.42 -11.09 36.24
C LYS A 122 1.88 -11.46 36.01
N GLU A 123 2.76 -11.07 36.91
CA GLU A 123 4.18 -11.41 36.86
C GLU A 123 4.41 -12.90 37.20
N ASN A 124 3.59 -13.44 38.13
CA ASN A 124 3.55 -14.85 38.52
C ASN A 124 2.09 -15.25 38.81
N SER A 125 1.75 -16.55 38.76
CA SER A 125 0.39 -17.07 39.00
C SER A 125 -0.22 -16.61 40.34
N ASN A 126 0.60 -16.34 41.36
CA ASN A 126 0.16 -15.87 42.69
C ASN A 126 0.21 -14.34 42.88
N SER A 127 0.67 -13.57 41.89
CA SER A 127 0.75 -12.11 42.02
C SER A 127 -0.54 -11.42 41.60
N ARG A 128 -0.81 -10.23 42.17
CA ARG A 128 -1.93 -9.40 41.72
C ARG A 128 -1.59 -8.83 40.34
N PRO A 129 -2.61 -8.70 39.45
CA PRO A 129 -2.40 -8.07 38.16
C PRO A 129 -1.86 -6.65 38.32
N ARG A 130 -0.85 -6.31 37.54
CA ARG A 130 -0.27 -4.96 37.47
C ARG A 130 -0.42 -4.42 36.07
N LEU A 131 -0.46 -3.10 35.96
CA LEU A 131 -0.48 -2.39 34.69
C LEU A 131 0.94 -2.33 34.11
N PHE A 132 1.12 -2.88 32.92
CA PHE A 132 2.36 -2.81 32.16
C PHE A 132 2.13 -2.00 30.89
N THR A 133 3.16 -1.34 30.41
CA THR A 133 3.16 -0.72 29.10
C THR A 133 4.01 -1.57 28.18
N ILE A 134 3.37 -2.12 27.15
CA ILE A 134 4.02 -2.95 26.12
C ILE A 134 3.83 -2.30 24.74
N LYS A 135 4.55 -2.80 23.74
CA LYS A 135 4.35 -2.34 22.36
C LYS A 135 3.13 -3.01 21.75
N LYS A 136 2.44 -2.32 20.81
CA LYS A 136 1.24 -2.82 20.12
C LYS A 136 1.45 -4.23 19.53
N HIS A 137 2.63 -4.50 18.95
CA HIS A 137 2.95 -5.80 18.35
C HIS A 137 3.17 -6.95 19.36
N ASP A 138 3.38 -6.63 20.66
CA ASP A 138 3.57 -7.61 21.74
C ASP A 138 2.25 -7.97 22.46
N VAL A 139 1.12 -7.42 21.99
CA VAL A 139 -0.21 -7.78 22.49
C VAL A 139 -0.56 -9.17 21.99
N VAL A 140 -1.04 -10.03 22.89
CA VAL A 140 -1.43 -11.42 22.58
C VAL A 140 -2.90 -11.67 22.95
N VAL A 141 -3.48 -12.73 22.39
CA VAL A 141 -4.83 -13.18 22.74
C VAL A 141 -4.89 -13.49 24.24
N GLY A 142 -5.93 -12.99 24.92
CA GLY A 142 -6.11 -13.13 26.36
C GLY A 142 -5.57 -11.93 27.17
N ASP A 143 -4.74 -11.06 26.62
CA ASP A 143 -4.34 -9.85 27.30
C ASP A 143 -5.56 -8.98 27.67
N ILE A 144 -5.49 -8.38 28.85
CA ILE A 144 -6.49 -7.41 29.31
C ILE A 144 -5.92 -6.01 29.05
N VAL A 145 -6.51 -5.32 28.11
CA VAL A 145 -6.05 -4.00 27.64
C VAL A 145 -6.91 -2.90 28.30
N LYS A 146 -6.27 -1.86 28.80
CA LYS A 146 -6.89 -0.62 29.24
C LYS A 146 -6.82 0.40 28.12
N ILE A 147 -7.98 1.00 27.80
CA ILE A 147 -8.10 2.06 26.80
C ILE A 147 -8.70 3.32 27.41
N GLU A 148 -8.20 4.46 26.96
CA GLU A 148 -8.59 5.80 27.38
C GLU A 148 -8.82 6.68 26.14
N SER A 149 -9.47 7.84 26.31
CA SER A 149 -9.70 8.79 25.22
C SER A 149 -8.38 9.16 24.52
N GLY A 150 -8.38 9.07 23.17
CA GLY A 150 -7.22 9.27 22.30
C GLY A 150 -6.42 8.01 22.00
N ASP A 151 -6.69 6.87 22.67
CA ASP A 151 -5.99 5.62 22.40
C ASP A 151 -6.54 4.94 21.13
N GLU A 152 -5.65 4.36 20.33
CA GLU A 152 -5.99 3.44 19.25
C GLU A 152 -6.13 2.03 19.81
N ILE A 153 -7.19 1.30 19.43
CA ILE A 153 -7.43 -0.08 19.87
C ILE A 153 -6.42 -1.00 19.16
N PRO A 154 -5.54 -1.70 19.91
CA PRO A 154 -4.45 -2.48 19.34
C PRO A 154 -4.87 -3.82 18.73
N ALA A 155 -5.99 -4.41 19.17
CA ALA A 155 -6.44 -5.75 18.79
C ALA A 155 -7.96 -5.90 19.04
N ASP A 156 -8.61 -6.83 18.32
CA ASP A 156 -10.04 -7.08 18.52
C ASP A 156 -10.32 -7.75 19.86
N GLY A 157 -11.41 -7.36 20.51
CA GLY A 157 -11.72 -7.93 21.80
C GLY A 157 -13.12 -7.63 22.33
N VAL A 158 -13.39 -8.17 23.51
CA VAL A 158 -14.67 -8.02 24.20
C VAL A 158 -14.49 -7.21 25.46
N LEU A 159 -15.32 -6.17 25.63
CA LEU A 159 -15.32 -5.29 26.79
C LEU A 159 -15.66 -6.06 28.08
N LEU A 160 -14.84 -5.84 29.09
CA LEU A 160 -15.09 -6.30 30.46
C LEU A 160 -15.72 -5.18 31.29
N HIS A 161 -15.32 -3.94 31.02
CA HIS A 161 -15.83 -2.74 31.67
C HIS A 161 -15.73 -1.55 30.73
N SER A 162 -16.72 -0.66 30.78
CA SER A 162 -16.71 0.60 30.03
C SER A 162 -17.39 1.69 30.84
N THR A 163 -16.92 2.92 30.69
CA THR A 163 -17.51 4.12 31.25
C THR A 163 -17.64 5.16 30.16
N SER A 164 -18.87 5.44 29.72
CA SER A 164 -19.18 6.42 28.67
C SER A 164 -18.30 6.26 27.44
N LEU A 165 -18.03 5.01 27.04
CA LEU A 165 -17.08 4.69 26.00
C LEU A 165 -17.70 4.93 24.62
N ARG A 166 -17.10 5.84 23.85
CA ARG A 166 -17.39 6.11 22.44
C ARG A 166 -16.18 5.88 21.59
N ILE A 167 -16.36 5.19 20.49
CA ILE A 167 -15.28 4.75 19.59
C ILE A 167 -15.61 5.20 18.18
N ASP A 168 -14.61 5.69 17.46
CA ASP A 168 -14.66 5.91 16.03
C ASP A 168 -14.43 4.59 15.31
N GLU A 169 -15.47 4.04 14.70
CA GLU A 169 -15.45 2.83 13.88
C GLU A 169 -15.70 3.14 12.40
N SER A 170 -15.49 4.38 11.97
CA SER A 170 -15.76 4.83 10.60
C SER A 170 -15.03 4.03 9.53
N ASN A 171 -13.86 3.49 9.86
CA ASN A 171 -13.07 2.62 8.97
C ASN A 171 -13.76 1.28 8.66
N PHE A 172 -14.71 0.83 9.50
CA PHE A 172 -15.38 -0.45 9.36
C PHE A 172 -16.87 -0.32 9.03
N THR A 173 -17.56 0.62 9.69
CA THR A 173 -19.01 0.77 9.60
C THR A 173 -19.43 2.08 8.92
N GLY A 174 -18.52 3.04 8.82
CA GLY A 174 -18.82 4.42 8.41
C GLY A 174 -19.33 5.30 9.57
N GLU A 175 -19.48 4.76 10.77
CA GLU A 175 -19.99 5.48 11.94
C GLU A 175 -18.86 6.13 12.74
N LEU A 176 -18.88 7.45 12.85
CA LEU A 176 -17.92 8.22 13.64
C LEU A 176 -18.07 8.00 15.16
N TYR A 177 -19.24 7.58 15.63
CA TYR A 177 -19.58 7.48 17.04
C TYR A 177 -20.33 6.20 17.35
N ALA A 178 -19.61 5.11 17.59
CA ALA A 178 -20.18 3.88 18.11
C ALA A 178 -20.18 3.90 19.65
N ASN A 179 -21.34 3.82 20.27
CA ASN A 179 -21.45 3.70 21.74
C ASN A 179 -21.15 2.27 22.17
N LYS A 180 -20.14 2.10 23.02
CA LYS A 180 -19.71 0.79 23.50
C LYS A 180 -20.05 0.61 24.98
N THR A 181 -20.72 -0.48 25.30
CA THR A 181 -21.17 -0.77 26.66
C THR A 181 -21.10 -2.25 26.95
N THR A 182 -21.03 -2.59 28.25
CA THR A 182 -21.17 -3.96 28.78
C THR A 182 -22.54 -4.25 29.30
N ASP A 183 -23.46 -3.28 29.24
CA ASP A 183 -24.84 -3.38 29.70
C ASP A 183 -25.70 -3.89 28.53
N GLU A 184 -26.19 -5.12 28.64
CA GLU A 184 -26.95 -5.79 27.57
C GLU A 184 -28.26 -5.06 27.24
N ASP A 185 -28.86 -4.38 28.22
CA ASP A 185 -30.10 -3.61 28.01
C ASP A 185 -29.89 -2.37 27.12
N LYS A 186 -28.64 -1.96 26.97
CA LYS A 186 -28.24 -0.79 26.17
C LYS A 186 -27.55 -1.14 24.85
N PHE A 187 -27.57 -2.42 24.48
CA PHE A 187 -26.99 -2.84 23.20
C PHE A 187 -27.79 -2.28 22.05
N ASP A 188 -27.07 -1.69 21.11
CA ASP A 188 -27.61 -1.29 19.80
C ASP A 188 -27.83 -2.56 18.97
N LYS A 189 -29.11 -2.81 18.64
CA LYS A 189 -29.53 -4.01 17.88
C LYS A 189 -29.25 -3.84 16.37
N ASP A 190 -29.14 -2.61 15.91
CA ASP A 190 -28.93 -2.27 14.50
C ASP A 190 -27.44 -2.08 14.18
N ALA A 191 -26.56 -2.08 15.19
CA ALA A 191 -25.13 -1.94 15.01
C ALA A 191 -24.52 -3.14 14.26
N THR A 192 -23.62 -2.85 13.33
CA THR A 192 -22.90 -3.89 12.54
C THR A 192 -22.07 -4.82 13.43
N TYR A 193 -21.50 -4.29 14.51
CA TYR A 193 -20.76 -5.05 15.51
C TYR A 193 -21.39 -4.89 16.89
N PRO A 194 -21.36 -5.95 17.74
CA PRO A 194 -21.94 -5.88 19.05
C PRO A 194 -21.41 -4.72 19.89
N SER A 195 -22.29 -4.09 20.70
CA SER A 195 -21.92 -2.93 21.53
C SER A 195 -20.85 -3.24 22.59
N ASN A 196 -20.59 -4.50 22.89
CA ASN A 196 -19.52 -4.94 23.78
C ASN A 196 -18.25 -5.40 23.06
N PHE A 197 -18.17 -5.23 21.73
CA PHE A 197 -17.03 -5.62 20.93
C PHE A 197 -16.27 -4.39 20.46
N VAL A 198 -14.93 -4.46 20.51
CA VAL A 198 -14.03 -3.40 20.05
C VAL A 198 -13.11 -3.91 18.95
N LEU A 199 -12.89 -3.09 17.95
CA LEU A 199 -12.18 -3.42 16.72
C LEU A 199 -10.79 -2.81 16.69
N ARG A 200 -9.78 -3.57 16.27
CA ARG A 200 -8.44 -3.09 16.02
C ARG A 200 -8.45 -1.92 15.01
N GLY A 201 -7.65 -0.89 15.27
CA GLY A 201 -7.53 0.28 14.38
C GLY A 201 -8.60 1.35 14.57
N SER A 202 -9.63 1.07 15.40
CA SER A 202 -10.57 2.09 15.86
C SER A 202 -9.94 3.00 16.91
N THR A 203 -10.45 4.23 17.06
CA THR A 203 -9.93 5.21 18.02
C THR A 203 -10.96 5.53 19.10
N VAL A 204 -10.52 5.55 20.35
CA VAL A 204 -11.38 5.96 21.47
C VAL A 204 -11.53 7.49 21.45
N ILE A 205 -12.77 7.96 21.24
CA ILE A 205 -13.09 9.40 21.23
C ILE A 205 -13.32 9.91 22.63
N GLU A 206 -14.12 9.19 23.40
CA GLU A 206 -14.54 9.60 24.74
C GLU A 206 -14.66 8.40 25.67
N GLY A 207 -14.43 8.64 26.96
CA GLY A 207 -14.57 7.64 28.00
C GLY A 207 -13.34 6.75 28.17
N ASN A 208 -13.55 5.65 28.85
CA ASN A 208 -12.51 4.65 29.09
C ASN A 208 -13.11 3.24 29.17
N GLY A 209 -12.26 2.24 28.95
CA GLY A 209 -12.69 0.85 29.01
C GLY A 209 -11.54 -0.11 29.32
N VAL A 210 -11.94 -1.33 29.66
CA VAL A 210 -11.05 -2.48 29.80
C VAL A 210 -11.66 -3.62 29.01
N TYR A 211 -10.87 -4.25 28.17
CA TYR A 211 -11.33 -5.35 27.34
C TYR A 211 -10.33 -6.50 27.28
N VAL A 212 -10.80 -7.71 26.99
CA VAL A 212 -9.97 -8.88 26.74
C VAL A 212 -9.77 -9.08 25.25
N VAL A 213 -8.51 -9.26 24.83
CA VAL A 213 -8.13 -9.51 23.45
C VAL A 213 -8.63 -10.89 22.99
N ARG A 214 -9.30 -10.96 21.84
CA ARG A 214 -9.82 -12.18 21.25
C ARG A 214 -9.15 -12.55 19.93
N ALA A 215 -8.74 -11.56 19.15
CA ALA A 215 -8.04 -11.77 17.88
C ALA A 215 -6.91 -10.74 17.71
N ILE A 216 -5.80 -11.15 17.07
CA ILE A 216 -4.61 -10.35 16.82
C ILE A 216 -4.18 -10.48 15.35
N GLY A 217 -3.43 -9.52 14.85
CA GLY A 217 -2.82 -9.56 13.52
C GLY A 217 -3.83 -9.79 12.41
N MET A 218 -3.61 -10.82 11.60
CA MET A 218 -4.46 -11.16 10.44
C MET A 218 -5.84 -11.72 10.82
N ASP A 219 -6.01 -12.21 12.05
CA ASP A 219 -7.28 -12.76 12.51
C ASP A 219 -8.28 -11.66 12.94
N THR A 220 -7.83 -10.40 13.05
CA THR A 220 -8.69 -9.25 13.34
C THR A 220 -9.53 -8.86 12.11
N GLU A 221 -10.60 -8.08 12.31
CA GLU A 221 -11.41 -7.57 11.19
C GLU A 221 -10.59 -6.66 10.27
N GLU A 222 -9.68 -5.84 10.83
CA GLU A 222 -8.71 -5.06 10.04
C GLU A 222 -7.83 -6.00 9.19
N GLY A 223 -7.28 -7.06 9.78
CA GLY A 223 -6.43 -8.04 9.11
C GLY A 223 -7.16 -8.75 7.97
N LYS A 224 -8.40 -9.20 8.20
CA LYS A 224 -9.24 -9.81 7.16
C LYS A 224 -9.57 -8.84 6.02
N GLY A 225 -9.80 -7.58 6.33
CA GLY A 225 -9.99 -6.52 5.33
C GLY A 225 -8.75 -6.34 4.44
N VAL A 226 -7.57 -6.28 5.07
CA VAL A 226 -6.28 -6.19 4.35
C VAL A 226 -6.03 -7.41 3.48
N ALA A 227 -6.33 -8.63 3.96
CA ALA A 227 -6.20 -9.86 3.16
C ALA A 227 -7.06 -9.81 1.89
N LYS A 228 -8.33 -9.43 2.02
CA LYS A 228 -9.25 -9.28 0.87
C LYS A 228 -8.77 -8.22 -0.14
N THR A 229 -8.20 -7.12 0.36
CA THR A 229 -7.66 -6.06 -0.51
C THR A 229 -6.41 -6.51 -1.25
N GLN A 230 -5.57 -7.36 -0.63
CA GLN A 230 -4.40 -7.93 -1.28
C GLN A 230 -4.73 -8.93 -2.40
N GLU A 231 -5.84 -9.68 -2.27
CA GLU A 231 -6.33 -10.58 -3.32
C GLU A 231 -6.94 -9.83 -4.52
N GLY A 232 -7.38 -8.58 -4.31
CA GLY A 232 -8.02 -7.74 -5.33
C GLY A 232 -7.24 -6.50 -5.74
N SER A 233 -5.93 -6.47 -5.58
CA SER A 233 -5.08 -5.28 -5.63
C SER A 233 -4.93 -4.59 -7.00
N ASP A 234 -5.62 -5.01 -8.05
CA ASP A 234 -5.67 -4.30 -9.33
C ASP A 234 -6.74 -3.18 -9.41
N VAL A 235 -7.27 -2.74 -8.28
CA VAL A 235 -8.22 -1.62 -8.28
C VAL A 235 -7.46 -0.30 -8.44
N GLU A 236 -7.28 0.11 -9.70
CA GLU A 236 -6.73 1.42 -10.04
C GLU A 236 -7.59 2.55 -9.46
N THR A 237 -6.94 3.52 -8.83
CA THR A 237 -7.64 4.69 -8.35
C THR A 237 -8.24 5.48 -9.52
N PRO A 238 -9.38 6.20 -9.33
CA PRO A 238 -9.96 7.05 -10.38
C PRO A 238 -8.96 8.07 -10.95
N LEU A 239 -8.04 8.57 -10.12
CA LEU A 239 -6.98 9.48 -10.53
C LEU A 239 -5.98 8.80 -11.47
N ASN A 240 -5.54 7.58 -11.16
CA ASN A 240 -4.64 6.83 -12.03
C ASN A 240 -5.25 6.56 -13.40
N LYS A 241 -6.56 6.20 -13.45
CA LYS A 241 -7.29 6.02 -14.71
C LYS A 241 -7.32 7.29 -15.55
N GLN A 242 -7.53 8.45 -14.92
CA GLN A 242 -7.54 9.74 -15.62
C GLN A 242 -6.13 10.09 -16.14
N LEU A 243 -5.09 9.87 -15.36
CA LEU A 243 -3.70 10.09 -15.76
C LEU A 243 -3.29 9.15 -16.91
N GLU A 244 -3.66 7.88 -16.84
CA GLU A 244 -3.43 6.91 -17.92
C GLU A 244 -4.16 7.31 -19.21
N GLN A 245 -5.41 7.77 -19.10
CA GLN A 245 -6.18 8.25 -20.22
C GLN A 245 -5.56 9.50 -20.85
N LEU A 246 -5.09 10.46 -20.04
CA LEU A 246 -4.34 11.62 -20.51
C LEU A 246 -3.05 11.21 -21.21
N GLY A 247 -2.28 10.27 -20.65
CA GLY A 247 -1.09 9.71 -21.28
C GLY A 247 -1.38 9.09 -22.65
N LYS A 248 -2.47 8.33 -22.77
CA LYS A 248 -2.93 7.78 -24.06
C LYS A 248 -3.25 8.87 -25.08
N TRP A 249 -3.99 9.92 -24.68
CA TRP A 249 -4.31 11.04 -25.55
C TRP A 249 -3.08 11.79 -26.04
N ILE A 250 -2.12 12.08 -25.14
CA ILE A 250 -0.85 12.72 -25.47
C ILE A 250 -0.05 11.85 -26.44
N SER A 251 0.01 10.55 -26.21
CA SER A 251 0.73 9.61 -27.10
C SER A 251 0.10 9.57 -28.50
N VAL A 252 -1.23 9.46 -28.59
CA VAL A 252 -1.95 9.47 -29.87
C VAL A 252 -1.73 10.79 -30.61
N ALA A 253 -1.84 11.94 -29.92
CA ALA A 253 -1.58 13.24 -30.52
C ALA A 253 -0.14 13.37 -31.06
N SER A 254 0.85 12.88 -30.31
CA SER A 254 2.25 12.85 -30.72
C SER A 254 2.48 11.99 -31.97
N PHE A 255 1.87 10.81 -32.04
CA PHE A 255 1.95 9.98 -33.25
C PHE A 255 1.29 10.61 -34.48
N ILE A 256 0.13 11.29 -34.28
CA ILE A 256 -0.54 12.02 -35.38
C ILE A 256 0.35 13.14 -35.89
N ILE A 257 0.96 13.93 -35.00
CA ILE A 257 1.86 15.03 -35.37
C ILE A 257 3.07 14.48 -36.12
N ALA A 258 3.70 13.41 -35.62
CA ALA A 258 4.83 12.78 -36.29
C ALA A 258 4.44 12.27 -37.71
N ALA A 259 3.31 11.60 -37.83
CA ALA A 259 2.81 11.14 -39.11
C ALA A 259 2.53 12.30 -40.11
N LEU A 260 1.97 13.43 -39.62
CA LEU A 260 1.76 14.62 -40.45
C LEU A 260 3.06 15.25 -40.92
N ILE A 261 4.08 15.29 -40.07
CA ILE A 261 5.42 15.80 -40.45
C ILE A 261 6.04 14.91 -41.53
N ILE A 262 5.99 13.60 -41.36
CA ILE A 262 6.50 12.62 -42.32
C ILE A 262 5.75 12.74 -43.65
N ALA A 263 4.41 12.79 -43.59
CA ALA A 263 3.56 12.95 -44.79
C ALA A 263 3.82 14.27 -45.50
N GLY A 264 3.97 15.38 -44.75
CA GLY A 264 4.29 16.69 -45.31
C GLY A 264 5.65 16.71 -45.99
N ARG A 265 6.67 16.08 -45.39
CA ARG A 265 7.99 15.92 -45.98
C ARG A 265 7.95 15.05 -47.25
N MET A 266 7.24 13.94 -47.21
CA MET A 266 7.03 13.09 -48.39
C MET A 266 6.36 13.83 -49.55
N LEU A 267 5.33 14.62 -49.21
CA LEU A 267 4.60 15.42 -50.21
C LEU A 267 5.45 16.49 -50.83
N LEU A 268 6.26 17.20 -50.05
CA LEU A 268 7.25 18.19 -50.54
C LEU A 268 8.30 17.54 -51.43
N PHE A 269 8.73 16.32 -51.07
CA PHE A 269 9.64 15.54 -51.90
C PHE A 269 9.07 15.20 -53.28
N PHE A 270 7.81 14.79 -53.35
CA PHE A 270 7.12 14.46 -54.62
C PHE A 270 6.83 15.73 -55.48
N ILE A 271 6.56 16.89 -54.83
CA ILE A 271 6.29 18.14 -55.57
C ILE A 271 7.56 18.77 -56.11
N ASN A 272 8.71 18.61 -55.46
CA ASN A 272 9.94 19.29 -55.79
C ASN A 272 10.87 18.46 -56.73
N GLU A 273 10.28 17.76 -57.72
CA GLU A 273 10.92 16.96 -58.74
C GLU A 273 12.04 16.05 -58.22
N GLY A 274 11.64 14.83 -57.88
CA GLY A 274 12.48 13.84 -57.25
C GLY A 274 13.71 13.44 -58.05
N HIS A 275 14.87 13.61 -57.45
CA HIS A 275 16.00 12.76 -57.70
C HIS A 275 15.96 11.57 -56.72
N PRO A 276 16.17 10.32 -57.22
CA PRO A 276 15.99 9.11 -56.39
C PRO A 276 17.02 8.90 -55.26
N ASN A 277 17.95 9.85 -55.08
CA ASN A 277 18.99 9.74 -54.04
C ASN A 277 18.62 10.36 -52.69
N SER A 278 17.39 10.85 -52.52
CA SER A 278 17.05 11.69 -51.37
C SER A 278 16.02 11.14 -50.42
N ILE A 279 15.62 9.86 -50.51
CA ILE A 279 14.81 9.22 -49.46
C ILE A 279 15.54 9.25 -48.12
N ILE A 280 16.84 9.34 -48.15
CA ILE A 280 17.72 9.33 -46.97
C ILE A 280 17.84 10.72 -46.35
N GLU A 281 17.84 11.81 -47.16
CA GLU A 281 17.77 13.18 -46.64
C GLU A 281 16.46 13.48 -45.88
N VAL A 282 15.39 12.76 -46.18
CA VAL A 282 14.11 12.86 -45.45
C VAL A 282 14.21 12.21 -44.06
N ALA A 283 15.11 11.28 -43.84
CA ALA A 283 15.35 10.60 -42.57
C ALA A 283 16.39 11.27 -41.67
N GLU A 284 17.24 12.15 -42.24
CA GLU A 284 18.27 12.89 -41.48
C GLU A 284 17.76 14.15 -40.76
N PHE A 285 16.48 14.48 -40.87
CA PHE A 285 15.82 15.60 -40.17
C PHE A 285 14.71 15.14 -39.26
#